data_89936c31f3408e41b66dc520ad15557f
#
_entry.id   89936c31f3408e41b66dc520ad15557f
#
_cell.length_a   1.000
_cell.length_b   1.000
_cell.length_c   1.000
_cell.angle_alpha   90.00
_cell.angle_beta   90.00
_cell.angle_gamma   90.00
#
_symmetry.space_group_name_H-M   'P 1'
#
loop_
_entity.id
_entity.type
_entity.pdbx_description
1 polymer ?
#
loop_
_entity_poly.entity_id
_entity_poly.type
_entity_poly.pdbx_seq_one_letter_code
_entity_poly.pdbx_strand_id
1 'polypeptide(L)'
;MLVHKSITIRTGSYSIHIRLYLAMKKKWMKIGLPILTLGLGIGGMLAINASATEEKEKAPLDTRPTVKVEMALAQDHQVQISGYGEVTPLEKTILSAQISGEVVSWHPNFVAGGLVLRGSTLFSIEKDTYQAALLQAQANVSLAEAQLIEEQARADVAKQEAKGLPNSKVSDLYLRKPQLMSAEAALKSAQAGLQIAQRDLKNCTITAPYDALVVSRELGVGQFISKGNRVGELYNVEAAEIIFPIAGFDREFLPAELALKEAIVSTNGYHGITRQGTLTRDLGLVDKGTRMSQLVVQVNDPYGLKGNKAALKFGSYVQVSFAGQTLNNIYRLPQDLVNNRVVWVVDSEQKLRPQKVQILREEAEYFLINQGINDEDQVVITLPEYPQSGMEVKIAAKQELTPSQTDEG
;
A
#
# COMPACT_ATOMS: atom_id res chain seq x y z
N MET A 1 30.43 16.52 -72.31
CA MET A 1 30.21 17.98 -72.29
C MET A 1 31.30 18.58 -71.46
N LEU A 2 32.14 19.39 -72.14
CA LEU A 2 33.37 20.09 -71.74
C LEU A 2 33.06 21.06 -70.56
N VAL A 3 33.97 21.23 -69.63
CA VAL A 3 34.45 22.56 -69.18
C VAL A 3 35.84 22.45 -68.60
N HIS A 4 36.75 23.10 -69.36
CA HIS A 4 38.07 23.49 -68.97
C HIS A 4 38.08 24.53 -67.88
N LYS A 5 38.99 24.45 -66.95
CA LYS A 5 39.48 25.65 -66.24
C LYS A 5 40.99 25.60 -65.99
N SER A 6 41.70 26.33 -66.78
CA SER A 6 43.13 26.70 -66.65
C SER A 6 43.29 27.69 -65.51
N ILE A 7 44.30 27.53 -64.69
CA ILE A 7 44.84 28.60 -63.86
C ILE A 7 46.31 28.72 -64.12
N THR A 8 46.68 29.85 -64.74
CA THR A 8 48.05 30.33 -64.99
C THR A 8 48.53 31.07 -63.74
N ILE A 9 49.65 30.69 -63.19
CA ILE A 9 50.39 31.57 -62.28
C ILE A 9 51.80 31.80 -62.89
N ARG A 10 52.10 33.05 -63.14
CA ARG A 10 53.25 33.61 -63.73
C ARG A 10 54.17 34.13 -62.64
N THR A 11 55.44 33.68 -62.56
CA THR A 11 56.49 34.45 -61.94
C THR A 11 57.83 34.03 -62.59
N GLY A 12 58.45 34.96 -63.29
CA GLY A 12 59.79 35.46 -63.25
C GLY A 12 60.92 34.55 -63.77
N SER A 13 61.24 34.78 -65.05
CA SER A 13 62.55 34.98 -65.57
C SER A 13 63.79 34.34 -64.90
N TYR A 14 64.42 33.36 -65.54
CA TYR A 14 65.84 33.42 -66.01
C TYR A 14 66.16 32.12 -66.78
N SER A 15 66.56 32.28 -68.09
CA SER A 15 67.14 31.25 -68.94
C SER A 15 68.62 31.11 -68.66
N ILE A 16 69.13 29.92 -68.40
CA ILE A 16 70.53 29.59 -68.52
C ILE A 16 70.68 28.35 -69.40
N HIS A 17 71.14 28.55 -70.60
CA HIS A 17 71.59 27.51 -71.53
C HIS A 17 72.98 27.04 -71.10
N ILE A 18 73.12 25.78 -70.70
CA ILE A 18 74.43 25.11 -70.67
C ILE A 18 74.39 23.95 -71.64
N ARG A 19 75.07 24.13 -72.78
CA ARG A 19 75.43 23.05 -73.72
C ARG A 19 76.67 22.35 -73.16
N LEU A 20 76.57 21.12 -72.75
CA LEU A 20 77.74 20.28 -72.55
C LEU A 20 77.76 19.19 -73.62
N TYR A 21 78.74 19.30 -74.53
CA TYR A 21 79.14 18.28 -75.49
C TYR A 21 79.91 17.20 -74.75
N LEU A 22 79.49 15.96 -74.76
CA LEU A 22 80.33 14.82 -74.47
C LEU A 22 79.98 13.66 -75.41
N ALA A 23 80.85 13.55 -76.45
CA ALA A 23 80.89 12.38 -77.32
C ALA A 23 81.63 11.25 -76.62
N MET A 24 80.89 10.25 -76.21
CA MET A 24 81.47 9.01 -75.66
C MET A 24 81.02 7.79 -76.46
N LYS A 25 82.02 6.95 -76.78
CA LYS A 25 82.10 5.81 -77.69
C LYS A 25 80.92 4.81 -77.53
N LYS A 26 80.22 4.62 -78.62
CA LYS A 26 78.94 3.85 -78.81
C LYS A 26 79.03 2.33 -78.59
N LYS A 27 80.09 1.73 -78.11
CA LYS A 27 80.24 0.30 -77.89
C LYS A 27 80.07 -0.14 -76.39
N TRP A 28 80.39 0.68 -75.42
CA TRP A 28 80.29 0.35 -74.01
C TRP A 28 78.92 0.59 -73.46
N MET A 29 78.10 1.41 -74.06
CA MET A 29 76.72 1.73 -73.62
C MET A 29 75.72 0.60 -73.90
N LYS A 30 76.05 -0.37 -74.83
CA LYS A 30 75.19 -1.49 -75.15
C LYS A 30 75.29 -2.64 -74.14
N ILE A 31 76.34 -2.73 -73.35
CA ILE A 31 76.54 -3.80 -72.37
C ILE A 31 76.49 -3.25 -70.96
N GLY A 32 76.94 -2.03 -70.70
CA GLY A 32 76.93 -1.42 -69.39
C GLY A 32 75.55 -0.98 -68.88
N LEU A 33 74.68 -0.47 -69.79
CA LEU A 33 73.35 -0.02 -69.43
C LEU A 33 72.39 -1.14 -68.92
N PRO A 34 72.33 -2.32 -69.59
CA PRO A 34 71.48 -3.41 -69.06
C PRO A 34 72.03 -4.02 -67.77
N ILE A 35 73.34 -4.04 -67.55
CA ILE A 35 73.92 -4.53 -66.27
C ILE A 35 73.65 -3.54 -65.14
N LEU A 36 73.69 -2.24 -65.38
CA LEU A 36 73.38 -1.23 -64.40
C LEU A 36 71.88 -1.25 -64.02
N THR A 37 71.01 -1.45 -65.02
CA THR A 37 69.55 -1.57 -64.75
C THR A 37 69.23 -2.87 -64.03
N LEU A 38 69.94 -3.99 -64.32
CA LEU A 38 69.81 -5.22 -63.64
C LEU A 38 70.28 -5.13 -62.16
N GLY A 39 71.43 -4.47 -61.97
CA GLY A 39 71.97 -4.21 -60.63
C GLY A 39 71.09 -3.29 -59.79
N LEU A 40 70.51 -2.22 -60.40
CA LEU A 40 69.52 -1.37 -59.75
C LEU A 40 68.20 -2.11 -59.44
N GLY A 41 67.80 -3.01 -60.35
CA GLY A 41 66.61 -3.85 -60.12
C GLY A 41 66.79 -4.82 -58.94
N ILE A 42 67.94 -5.52 -58.90
CA ILE A 42 68.27 -6.43 -57.81
C ILE A 42 68.53 -5.65 -56.50
N GLY A 43 69.21 -4.53 -56.54
CA GLY A 43 69.40 -3.66 -55.37
C GLY A 43 68.08 -3.07 -54.84
N GLY A 44 67.17 -2.67 -55.74
CA GLY A 44 65.83 -2.22 -55.38
C GLY A 44 64.96 -3.33 -54.76
N MET A 45 65.07 -4.55 -55.34
CA MET A 45 64.38 -5.70 -54.82
C MET A 45 64.87 -6.11 -53.42
N LEU A 46 66.17 -6.09 -53.20
CA LEU A 46 66.79 -6.36 -51.89
C LEU A 46 66.46 -5.25 -50.88
N ALA A 47 66.44 -3.98 -51.33
CA ALA A 47 66.03 -2.88 -50.43
C ALA A 47 64.55 -2.94 -50.06
N ILE A 48 63.64 -3.33 -50.98
CA ILE A 48 62.26 -3.53 -50.74
C ILE A 48 62.06 -4.72 -49.81
N ASN A 49 62.77 -5.84 -49.99
CA ASN A 49 62.68 -7.01 -49.13
C ASN A 49 63.28 -6.79 -47.73
N ALA A 50 64.31 -5.93 -47.62
CA ALA A 50 64.91 -5.50 -46.35
C ALA A 50 64.05 -4.43 -45.63
N SER A 51 63.18 -3.70 -46.35
CA SER A 51 62.21 -2.74 -45.82
C SER A 51 60.87 -3.35 -45.60
N ALA A 52 60.59 -4.62 -45.96
CA ALA A 52 59.44 -5.36 -45.56
C ALA A 52 59.61 -5.62 -44.07
N THR A 53 59.18 -4.65 -43.27
CA THR A 53 58.96 -4.87 -41.84
C THR A 53 58.06 -6.08 -41.74
N GLU A 54 58.47 -7.14 -41.03
CA GLU A 54 57.59 -8.24 -40.62
C GLU A 54 56.30 -7.59 -40.05
N GLU A 55 55.25 -7.67 -40.82
CA GLU A 55 53.94 -7.36 -40.33
C GLU A 55 53.73 -8.34 -39.16
N LYS A 56 53.96 -7.86 -37.92
CA LYS A 56 53.62 -8.65 -36.74
C LYS A 56 52.20 -9.14 -37.00
N GLU A 57 52.08 -10.46 -37.11
CA GLU A 57 50.81 -11.16 -37.21
C GLU A 57 49.91 -10.56 -36.16
N LYS A 58 48.94 -9.70 -36.58
CA LYS A 58 47.97 -9.11 -35.70
C LYS A 58 47.32 -10.28 -35.03
N ALA A 59 47.51 -10.39 -33.72
CA ALA A 59 46.80 -11.37 -32.93
C ALA A 59 45.33 -11.42 -33.39
N PRO A 60 44.76 -12.58 -33.66
CA PRO A 60 43.42 -12.69 -34.18
C PRO A 60 42.51 -11.83 -33.30
N LEU A 61 41.81 -10.89 -33.91
CA LEU A 61 40.84 -10.05 -33.22
C LEU A 61 39.88 -11.02 -32.49
N ASP A 62 39.90 -10.94 -31.18
CA ASP A 62 38.96 -11.71 -30.35
C ASP A 62 37.55 -11.21 -30.69
N THR A 63 36.87 -11.96 -31.57
CA THR A 63 35.50 -11.65 -32.04
C THR A 63 34.40 -12.17 -31.09
N ARG A 64 34.81 -12.73 -29.96
CA ARG A 64 33.86 -13.21 -28.99
C ARG A 64 33.09 -12.05 -28.37
N PRO A 65 31.75 -12.09 -28.33
CA PRO A 65 30.95 -11.04 -27.70
C PRO A 65 31.29 -10.96 -26.21
N THR A 66 31.40 -9.71 -25.71
CA THR A 66 31.67 -9.45 -24.31
C THR A 66 30.33 -9.37 -23.57
N VAL A 67 30.17 -10.17 -22.53
CA VAL A 67 28.97 -10.22 -21.68
C VAL A 67 29.31 -9.83 -20.25
N LYS A 68 28.37 -9.20 -19.57
CA LYS A 68 28.42 -9.00 -18.13
C LYS A 68 27.67 -10.15 -17.46
N VAL A 69 28.22 -10.66 -16.40
CA VAL A 69 27.60 -11.73 -15.59
C VAL A 69 27.49 -11.30 -14.14
N GLU A 70 26.48 -11.84 -13.48
CA GLU A 70 26.28 -11.74 -12.04
C GLU A 70 26.07 -13.14 -11.46
N MET A 71 26.63 -13.39 -10.28
CA MET A 71 26.44 -14.67 -9.60
C MET A 71 25.04 -14.75 -9.06
N ALA A 72 24.35 -15.82 -9.37
CA ALA A 72 23.07 -16.13 -8.76
C ALA A 72 23.28 -16.50 -7.29
N LEU A 73 22.56 -15.83 -6.41
CA LEU A 73 22.58 -16.12 -4.98
C LEU A 73 21.14 -16.30 -4.53
N ALA A 74 20.85 -17.47 -3.95
CA ALA A 74 19.58 -17.71 -3.31
C ALA A 74 19.45 -16.88 -2.04
N GLN A 75 18.29 -16.24 -1.86
CA GLN A 75 17.98 -15.42 -0.70
C GLN A 75 16.56 -15.72 -0.21
N ASP A 76 16.37 -15.56 1.09
CA ASP A 76 15.01 -15.54 1.63
C ASP A 76 14.34 -14.22 1.22
N HIS A 77 13.17 -14.32 0.62
CA HIS A 77 12.43 -13.18 0.12
C HIS A 77 11.06 -13.10 0.76
N GLN A 78 10.76 -11.96 1.40
CA GLN A 78 9.45 -11.68 1.94
C GLN A 78 8.56 -11.04 0.87
N VAL A 79 7.53 -11.78 0.46
CA VAL A 79 6.57 -11.31 -0.54
C VAL A 79 5.86 -10.05 -0.05
N GLN A 80 5.78 -9.03 -0.89
CA GLN A 80 4.97 -7.85 -0.64
C GLN A 80 3.64 -7.97 -1.38
N ILE A 81 2.55 -7.92 -0.61
CA ILE A 81 1.19 -7.97 -1.15
C ILE A 81 0.61 -6.57 -1.09
N SER A 82 0.04 -6.11 -2.19
CA SER A 82 -0.61 -4.82 -2.26
C SER A 82 -1.97 -4.92 -2.93
N GLY A 83 -2.86 -4.02 -2.52
CA GLY A 83 -4.19 -3.89 -3.10
C GLY A 83 -4.71 -2.47 -2.95
N TYR A 84 -5.82 -2.18 -3.58
CA TYR A 84 -6.45 -0.85 -3.52
C TYR A 84 -7.85 -0.98 -2.96
N GLY A 85 -8.22 -0.07 -2.05
CA GLY A 85 -9.54 -0.05 -1.43
C GLY A 85 -10.00 1.34 -1.07
N GLU A 86 -11.29 1.46 -0.81
CA GLU A 86 -11.91 2.69 -0.34
C GLU A 86 -11.88 2.75 1.19
N VAL A 87 -11.56 3.93 1.71
CA VAL A 87 -11.61 4.21 3.15
C VAL A 87 -13.06 4.41 3.58
N THR A 88 -13.57 3.53 4.43
CA THR A 88 -14.94 3.59 4.93
C THR A 88 -14.97 3.74 6.45
N PRO A 89 -15.98 4.39 7.03
CA PRO A 89 -16.11 4.45 8.47
C PRO A 89 -16.45 3.08 9.06
N LEU A 90 -15.95 2.80 10.25
CA LEU A 90 -16.28 1.57 10.99
C LEU A 90 -17.80 1.44 11.23
N GLU A 91 -18.45 2.57 11.53
CA GLU A 91 -19.88 2.65 11.77
C GLU A 91 -20.49 3.87 11.11
N LYS A 92 -21.72 3.70 10.58
CA LYS A 92 -22.59 4.76 10.09
C LYS A 92 -23.84 4.78 10.94
N THR A 93 -24.11 5.87 11.64
CA THR A 93 -25.26 6.01 12.51
C THR A 93 -26.23 7.06 11.99
N ILE A 94 -27.44 6.64 11.71
CA ILE A 94 -28.55 7.55 11.46
C ILE A 94 -29.15 7.93 12.81
N LEU A 95 -28.99 9.19 13.18
CA LEU A 95 -29.56 9.73 14.40
C LEU A 95 -31.04 9.95 14.23
N SER A 96 -31.85 9.45 15.20
CA SER A 96 -33.29 9.68 15.29
C SER A 96 -33.64 10.23 16.65
N ALA A 97 -34.63 11.12 16.69
CA ALA A 97 -35.16 11.66 17.92
C ALA A 97 -35.80 10.54 18.78
N GLN A 98 -35.40 10.44 20.05
CA GLN A 98 -35.91 9.44 20.97
C GLN A 98 -37.18 9.89 21.69
N ILE A 99 -37.41 11.20 21.73
CA ILE A 99 -38.57 11.86 22.32
C ILE A 99 -39.07 12.95 21.39
N SER A 100 -40.23 13.50 21.64
CA SER A 100 -40.79 14.62 20.86
C SER A 100 -40.63 15.94 21.63
N GLY A 101 -40.46 17.04 20.90
CA GLY A 101 -40.36 18.38 21.50
C GLY A 101 -39.68 19.37 20.56
N GLU A 102 -39.59 20.62 21.01
CA GLU A 102 -38.93 21.69 20.30
C GLU A 102 -37.40 21.66 20.48
N VAL A 103 -36.64 21.86 19.44
CA VAL A 103 -35.17 21.95 19.47
C VAL A 103 -34.78 23.32 20.03
N VAL A 104 -34.14 23.36 21.19
CA VAL A 104 -33.74 24.61 21.88
C VAL A 104 -32.32 25.03 21.40
N SER A 105 -31.42 24.12 21.21
CA SER A 105 -30.04 24.42 20.85
C SER A 105 -29.35 23.22 20.15
N TRP A 106 -28.30 23.55 19.41
CA TRP A 106 -27.41 22.52 18.81
C TRP A 106 -25.95 22.96 18.91
N HIS A 107 -25.05 21.97 18.86
CA HIS A 107 -23.61 22.20 18.96
C HIS A 107 -23.05 22.88 17.68
N PRO A 108 -22.18 23.89 17.79
CA PRO A 108 -21.62 24.58 16.61
C PRO A 108 -20.98 23.66 15.55
N ASN A 109 -20.37 22.55 16.01
CA ASN A 109 -19.80 21.55 15.10
C ASN A 109 -20.83 20.49 14.60
N PHE A 110 -22.08 20.56 15.05
CA PHE A 110 -23.13 19.67 14.53
C PHE A 110 -23.67 20.22 13.20
N VAL A 111 -22.77 20.29 12.22
CA VAL A 111 -22.98 20.73 10.83
C VAL A 111 -22.26 19.78 9.90
N ALA A 112 -22.69 19.68 8.65
CA ALA A 112 -22.04 18.81 7.66
C ALA A 112 -20.53 19.15 7.56
N GLY A 113 -19.68 18.11 7.71
CA GLY A 113 -18.23 18.25 7.76
C GLY A 113 -17.65 18.59 9.14
N GLY A 114 -18.48 18.87 10.15
CA GLY A 114 -18.02 19.13 11.51
C GLY A 114 -17.59 17.86 12.22
N LEU A 115 -16.59 17.99 13.09
CA LEU A 115 -16.10 16.92 13.95
C LEU A 115 -16.58 17.14 15.38
N VAL A 116 -17.14 16.12 15.99
CA VAL A 116 -17.66 16.13 17.35
C VAL A 116 -17.05 14.99 18.16
N LEU A 117 -16.74 15.25 19.42
CA LEU A 117 -16.15 14.24 20.29
C LEU A 117 -17.21 13.39 20.95
N ARG A 118 -16.89 12.17 21.32
CA ARG A 118 -17.72 11.26 22.11
C ARG A 118 -18.26 11.98 23.35
N GLY A 119 -19.57 11.86 23.61
CA GLY A 119 -20.25 12.45 24.74
C GLY A 119 -20.58 13.94 24.61
N SER A 120 -20.10 14.63 23.55
CA SER A 120 -20.49 16.01 23.27
C SER A 120 -21.98 16.09 22.99
N THR A 121 -22.67 17.09 23.56
CA THR A 121 -24.07 17.33 23.27
C THR A 121 -24.22 17.80 21.82
N LEU A 122 -24.95 17.07 21.02
CA LEU A 122 -25.22 17.40 19.62
C LEU A 122 -26.34 18.45 19.51
N PHE A 123 -27.44 18.22 20.21
CA PHE A 123 -28.56 19.15 20.32
C PHE A 123 -29.37 18.85 21.56
N SER A 124 -30.21 19.80 21.96
CA SER A 124 -31.13 19.64 23.09
C SER A 124 -32.57 19.99 22.70
N ILE A 125 -33.49 19.25 23.30
CA ILE A 125 -34.93 19.42 23.20
C ILE A 125 -35.38 20.10 24.49
N GLU A 126 -36.49 20.86 24.43
CA GLU A 126 -37.13 21.47 25.60
C GLU A 126 -37.37 20.45 26.71
N LYS A 127 -37.01 20.81 27.96
CA LYS A 127 -36.98 19.86 29.08
C LYS A 127 -38.17 20.05 30.05
N ASP A 128 -38.86 21.15 29.98
CA ASP A 128 -39.82 21.54 31.02
C ASP A 128 -40.93 20.51 31.25
N THR A 129 -41.53 20.03 30.17
CA THR A 129 -42.55 18.99 30.21
C THR A 129 -42.02 17.66 30.81
N TYR A 130 -40.79 17.30 30.49
CA TYR A 130 -40.14 16.05 30.97
C TYR A 130 -39.70 16.18 32.44
N GLN A 131 -39.27 17.39 32.86
CA GLN A 131 -39.00 17.67 34.28
C GLN A 131 -40.27 17.57 35.13
N ALA A 132 -41.40 18.14 34.66
CA ALA A 132 -42.67 17.99 35.33
C ALA A 132 -43.13 16.53 35.44
N ALA A 133 -42.94 15.74 34.35
CA ALA A 133 -43.24 14.32 34.36
C ALA A 133 -42.36 13.53 35.37
N LEU A 134 -41.09 13.89 35.49
CA LEU A 134 -40.18 13.31 36.47
C LEU A 134 -40.63 13.59 37.89
N LEU A 135 -40.98 14.84 38.24
CA LEU A 135 -41.47 15.22 39.55
C LEU A 135 -42.76 14.48 39.89
N GLN A 136 -43.67 14.34 38.92
CA GLN A 136 -44.91 13.57 39.11
C GLN A 136 -44.61 12.08 39.38
N ALA A 137 -43.67 11.49 38.66
CA ALA A 137 -43.28 10.09 38.89
C ALA A 137 -42.62 9.88 40.25
N GLN A 138 -41.82 10.85 40.73
CA GLN A 138 -41.24 10.82 42.07
C GLN A 138 -42.32 10.87 43.15
N ALA A 139 -43.34 11.75 43.00
CA ALA A 139 -44.45 11.81 43.91
C ALA A 139 -45.27 10.49 43.99
N ASN A 140 -45.44 9.85 42.81
CA ASN A 140 -46.12 8.54 42.76
C ASN A 140 -45.36 7.44 43.52
N VAL A 141 -44.00 7.43 43.43
CA VAL A 141 -43.18 6.51 44.21
C VAL A 141 -43.36 6.75 45.71
N SER A 142 -43.26 8.00 46.16
CA SER A 142 -43.43 8.35 47.57
C SER A 142 -44.81 7.96 48.10
N LEU A 143 -45.88 8.11 47.30
CA LEU A 143 -47.25 7.67 47.68
C LEU A 143 -47.32 6.15 47.79
N ALA A 144 -46.74 5.42 46.85
CA ALA A 144 -46.73 3.95 46.88
C ALA A 144 -45.88 3.40 48.05
N GLU A 145 -44.75 4.06 48.37
CA GLU A 145 -43.97 3.73 49.56
C GLU A 145 -44.72 3.91 50.83
N ALA A 146 -45.45 5.04 50.99
CA ALA A 146 -46.34 5.28 52.17
C ALA A 146 -47.42 4.21 52.30
N GLN A 147 -48.07 3.81 51.20
CA GLN A 147 -49.04 2.74 51.17
C GLN A 147 -48.45 1.39 51.58
N LEU A 148 -47.25 1.07 51.10
CA LEU A 148 -46.55 -0.16 51.48
C LEU A 148 -46.27 -0.21 52.99
N ILE A 149 -45.73 0.91 53.54
CA ILE A 149 -45.45 1.03 54.99
C ILE A 149 -46.72 0.83 55.80
N GLU A 150 -47.82 1.44 55.37
CA GLU A 150 -49.13 1.29 56.06
C GLU A 150 -49.57 -0.16 56.02
N GLU A 151 -49.56 -0.85 54.89
CA GLU A 151 -49.99 -2.26 54.80
C GLU A 151 -49.03 -3.22 55.52
N GLN A 152 -47.71 -2.92 55.56
CA GLN A 152 -46.75 -3.65 56.39
C GLN A 152 -47.10 -3.56 57.87
N ALA A 153 -47.36 -2.34 58.37
CA ALA A 153 -47.75 -2.14 59.75
C ALA A 153 -49.09 -2.90 60.12
N ARG A 154 -50.11 -2.84 59.24
CA ARG A 154 -51.32 -3.56 59.39
C ARG A 154 -51.15 -5.11 59.37
N ALA A 155 -50.27 -5.60 58.51
CA ALA A 155 -49.94 -7.02 58.44
C ALA A 155 -49.21 -7.50 59.71
N ASP A 156 -48.33 -6.67 60.25
CA ASP A 156 -47.59 -7.01 61.48
C ASP A 156 -48.52 -7.03 62.70
N VAL A 157 -49.48 -6.13 62.79
CA VAL A 157 -50.54 -6.21 63.81
C VAL A 157 -51.34 -7.53 63.69
N ALA A 158 -51.79 -7.85 62.45
CA ALA A 158 -52.54 -9.10 62.22
C ALA A 158 -51.70 -10.35 62.56
N LYS A 159 -50.37 -10.36 62.28
CA LYS A 159 -49.45 -11.44 62.69
C LYS A 159 -49.36 -11.58 64.21
N GLN A 160 -49.32 -10.47 64.96
CA GLN A 160 -49.26 -10.49 66.40
C GLN A 160 -50.61 -11.06 67.04
N GLU A 161 -51.73 -10.61 66.52
CA GLU A 161 -53.05 -11.13 66.93
C GLU A 161 -53.22 -12.60 66.61
N ALA A 162 -52.63 -13.08 65.48
CA ALA A 162 -52.70 -14.50 65.10
C ALA A 162 -51.91 -15.43 66.03
N LYS A 163 -50.92 -14.94 66.80
CA LYS A 163 -50.17 -15.77 67.74
C LYS A 163 -51.04 -16.45 68.86
N GLY A 164 -52.18 -15.92 69.08
CA GLY A 164 -53.16 -16.51 70.10
C GLY A 164 -54.23 -17.41 69.49
N LEU A 165 -54.22 -17.63 68.15
CA LEU A 165 -55.30 -18.38 67.48
C LEU A 165 -54.76 -19.75 66.97
N PRO A 166 -55.69 -20.77 66.93
CA PRO A 166 -55.40 -22.07 66.31
C PRO A 166 -55.00 -21.88 64.82
N ASN A 167 -53.97 -22.60 64.35
CA ASN A 167 -53.50 -22.53 62.98
C ASN A 167 -54.59 -22.75 61.91
N SER A 168 -55.66 -23.50 62.21
CA SER A 168 -56.77 -23.74 61.30
C SER A 168 -57.64 -22.50 61.01
N LYS A 169 -57.49 -21.41 61.80
CA LYS A 169 -58.24 -20.15 61.66
C LYS A 169 -57.40 -19.01 61.02
N VAL A 170 -56.10 -19.19 60.84
CA VAL A 170 -55.25 -18.21 60.35
C VAL A 170 -55.05 -18.40 58.83
N SER A 171 -55.76 -17.68 58.02
CA SER A 171 -55.65 -17.68 56.57
C SER A 171 -54.65 -16.61 56.09
N ASP A 172 -54.15 -16.76 54.88
CA ASP A 172 -53.28 -15.73 54.22
C ASP A 172 -54.01 -14.37 54.08
N LEU A 173 -55.34 -14.41 53.92
CA LEU A 173 -56.16 -13.21 53.89
C LEU A 173 -56.21 -12.54 55.27
N TYR A 174 -56.32 -13.33 56.38
CA TYR A 174 -56.25 -12.81 57.75
C TYR A 174 -54.95 -12.13 58.04
N LEU A 175 -53.85 -12.69 57.53
CA LEU A 175 -52.48 -12.14 57.63
C LEU A 175 -52.22 -11.01 56.65
N ARG A 176 -53.21 -10.54 55.89
CA ARG A 176 -53.11 -9.45 54.89
C ARG A 176 -52.02 -9.66 53.78
N LYS A 177 -51.64 -10.92 53.54
CA LYS A 177 -50.61 -11.21 52.52
C LYS A 177 -51.03 -10.71 51.15
N PRO A 178 -52.26 -10.88 50.63
CA PRO A 178 -52.64 -10.35 49.32
C PRO A 178 -52.55 -8.82 49.24
N GLN A 179 -52.92 -8.11 50.33
CA GLN A 179 -52.86 -6.65 50.40
C GLN A 179 -51.39 -6.15 50.38
N LEU A 180 -50.50 -6.82 51.14
CA LEU A 180 -49.11 -6.52 51.17
C LEU A 180 -48.48 -6.75 49.78
N MET A 181 -48.76 -7.89 49.15
CA MET A 181 -48.28 -8.16 47.76
C MET A 181 -48.81 -7.13 46.76
N SER A 182 -50.07 -6.64 46.94
CA SER A 182 -50.60 -5.58 46.06
C SER A 182 -49.89 -4.25 46.27
N ALA A 183 -49.61 -3.88 47.53
CA ALA A 183 -48.83 -2.65 47.79
C ALA A 183 -47.40 -2.74 47.29
N GLU A 184 -46.74 -3.89 47.44
CA GLU A 184 -45.41 -4.13 46.84
C GLU A 184 -45.41 -4.02 45.30
N ALA A 185 -46.41 -4.56 44.63
CA ALA A 185 -46.60 -4.47 43.21
C ALA A 185 -46.85 -3.02 42.75
N ALA A 186 -47.67 -2.26 43.55
CA ALA A 186 -47.88 -0.83 43.26
C ALA A 186 -46.58 0.00 43.34
N LEU A 187 -45.74 -0.26 44.37
CA LEU A 187 -44.43 0.38 44.48
C LEU A 187 -43.52 0.06 43.30
N LYS A 188 -43.42 -1.19 42.90
CA LYS A 188 -42.64 -1.61 41.73
C LYS A 188 -43.13 -0.91 40.44
N SER A 189 -44.44 -0.79 40.28
CA SER A 189 -45.05 -0.09 39.15
C SER A 189 -44.69 1.41 39.15
N ALA A 190 -44.78 2.08 40.31
CA ALA A 190 -44.38 3.48 40.43
C ALA A 190 -42.89 3.71 40.17
N GLN A 191 -42.01 2.80 40.67
CA GLN A 191 -40.58 2.83 40.42
C GLN A 191 -40.26 2.66 38.91
N ALA A 192 -40.96 1.77 38.21
CA ALA A 192 -40.84 1.63 36.77
C ALA A 192 -41.23 2.92 36.02
N GLY A 193 -42.31 3.58 36.44
CA GLY A 193 -42.73 4.88 35.92
C GLY A 193 -41.64 5.98 36.11
N LEU A 194 -41.01 5.99 37.30
CA LEU A 194 -39.90 6.90 37.58
C LEU A 194 -38.70 6.66 36.65
N GLN A 195 -38.32 5.41 36.42
CA GLN A 195 -37.21 5.10 35.49
C GLN A 195 -37.53 5.55 34.07
N ILE A 196 -38.75 5.43 33.59
CA ILE A 196 -39.20 5.91 32.31
C ILE A 196 -39.04 7.42 32.22
N ALA A 197 -39.56 8.19 33.19
CA ALA A 197 -39.50 9.62 33.25
C ALA A 197 -38.00 10.14 33.29
N GLN A 198 -37.17 9.46 34.08
CA GLN A 198 -35.72 9.76 34.12
C GLN A 198 -35.03 9.57 32.77
N ARG A 199 -35.31 8.44 32.09
CA ARG A 199 -34.77 8.15 30.76
C ARG A 199 -35.25 9.19 29.75
N ASP A 200 -36.53 9.54 29.76
CA ASP A 200 -37.10 10.49 28.79
C ASP A 200 -36.54 11.89 29.01
N LEU A 201 -36.32 12.33 30.26
CA LEU A 201 -35.58 13.59 30.54
C LEU A 201 -34.15 13.54 30.10
N LYS A 202 -33.44 12.42 30.28
CA LYS A 202 -32.09 12.22 29.77
C LYS A 202 -32.05 12.33 28.24
N ASN A 203 -33.04 11.77 27.57
CA ASN A 203 -33.15 11.78 26.11
C ASN A 203 -33.46 13.18 25.51
N CYS A 204 -33.76 14.19 26.35
CA CYS A 204 -33.86 15.60 25.92
C CYS A 204 -32.49 16.15 25.48
N THR A 205 -31.40 15.53 25.90
CA THR A 205 -30.03 15.92 25.52
C THR A 205 -29.40 14.79 24.73
N ILE A 206 -29.25 14.98 23.44
CA ILE A 206 -28.69 13.99 22.53
C ILE A 206 -27.20 14.22 22.45
N THR A 207 -26.42 13.16 22.72
CA THR A 207 -24.96 13.22 22.72
C THR A 207 -24.37 12.32 21.63
N ALA A 208 -23.15 12.64 21.20
CA ALA A 208 -22.41 11.81 20.25
C ALA A 208 -22.02 10.46 20.89
N PRO A 209 -22.34 9.32 20.27
CA PRO A 209 -22.03 7.99 20.82
C PRO A 209 -20.53 7.66 20.74
N TYR A 210 -19.81 8.27 19.82
CA TYR A 210 -18.39 8.12 19.53
C TYR A 210 -17.82 9.43 18.95
N ASP A 211 -16.51 9.52 18.76
CA ASP A 211 -15.90 10.59 17.99
C ASP A 211 -16.40 10.50 16.55
N ALA A 212 -17.08 11.55 16.07
CA ALA A 212 -17.84 11.47 14.83
C ALA A 212 -17.60 12.62 13.87
N LEU A 213 -17.65 12.30 12.59
CA LEU A 213 -17.85 13.24 11.50
C LEU A 213 -19.36 13.36 11.26
N VAL A 214 -19.86 14.59 11.29
CA VAL A 214 -21.26 14.88 10.94
C VAL A 214 -21.40 14.91 9.42
N VAL A 215 -22.21 14.01 8.88
CA VAL A 215 -22.48 13.94 7.43
C VAL A 215 -23.64 14.86 7.06
N SER A 216 -24.72 14.78 7.84
CA SER A 216 -25.88 15.64 7.65
C SER A 216 -26.51 16.06 8.97
N ARG A 217 -27.18 17.19 8.97
CA ARG A 217 -28.07 17.66 10.02
C ARG A 217 -29.39 18.07 9.40
N GLU A 218 -30.49 17.52 9.93
CA GLU A 218 -31.84 17.70 9.39
C GLU A 218 -32.77 18.40 10.41
N LEU A 219 -32.21 19.22 11.30
CA LEU A 219 -32.96 19.98 12.29
C LEU A 219 -32.48 21.44 12.42
N GLY A 220 -33.36 22.30 12.89
CA GLY A 220 -33.09 23.68 13.22
C GLY A 220 -33.58 24.04 14.61
N VAL A 221 -33.06 25.16 15.20
CA VAL A 221 -33.57 25.71 16.46
C VAL A 221 -35.00 26.21 16.24
N GLY A 222 -35.88 25.99 17.21
CA GLY A 222 -37.31 26.30 17.13
C GLY A 222 -38.13 25.26 16.36
N GLN A 223 -37.50 24.27 15.75
CA GLN A 223 -38.23 23.20 15.05
C GLN A 223 -38.77 22.17 16.02
N PHE A 224 -40.06 21.85 15.91
CA PHE A 224 -40.66 20.71 16.61
C PHE A 224 -40.29 19.40 15.89
N ILE A 225 -39.74 18.46 16.63
CA ILE A 225 -39.42 17.11 16.14
C ILE A 225 -40.26 16.07 16.89
N SER A 226 -40.63 15.02 16.17
CA SER A 226 -41.39 13.88 16.78
C SER A 226 -40.45 12.69 17.01
N LYS A 227 -40.77 11.87 17.98
CA LYS A 227 -40.05 10.61 18.23
C LYS A 227 -39.98 9.77 16.96
N GLY A 228 -38.76 9.33 16.60
CA GLY A 228 -38.49 8.55 15.41
C GLY A 228 -38.06 9.40 14.17
N ASN A 229 -38.25 10.73 14.23
CA ASN A 229 -37.76 11.58 13.11
C ASN A 229 -36.26 11.46 12.99
N ARG A 230 -35.77 11.30 11.76
CA ARG A 230 -34.34 11.40 11.41
C ARG A 230 -33.89 12.85 11.67
N VAL A 231 -32.76 13.00 12.34
CA VAL A 231 -32.21 14.31 12.73
C VAL A 231 -30.80 14.58 12.18
N GLY A 232 -30.15 13.53 11.71
CA GLY A 232 -28.82 13.65 11.10
C GLY A 232 -28.16 12.30 10.88
N GLU A 233 -26.94 12.35 10.32
CA GLU A 233 -26.12 11.16 10.08
C GLU A 233 -24.70 11.42 10.56
N LEU A 234 -24.15 10.43 11.28
CA LEU A 234 -22.79 10.45 11.84
C LEU A 234 -21.97 9.28 11.32
N TYR A 235 -20.71 9.54 11.02
CA TYR A 235 -19.71 8.53 10.72
C TYR A 235 -18.70 8.45 11.86
N ASN A 236 -18.44 7.26 12.34
CA ASN A 236 -17.45 7.02 13.37
C ASN A 236 -16.04 7.31 12.84
N VAL A 237 -15.29 8.20 13.50
CA VAL A 237 -13.92 8.56 13.15
C VAL A 237 -12.87 7.99 14.10
N GLU A 238 -13.25 7.16 15.06
CA GLU A 238 -12.31 6.49 15.95
C GLU A 238 -11.47 5.47 15.19
N ALA A 239 -12.09 4.81 14.18
CA ALA A 239 -11.42 3.91 13.26
C ALA A 239 -12.04 3.96 11.86
N ALA A 240 -11.23 3.70 10.85
CA ALA A 240 -11.66 3.46 9.48
C ALA A 240 -11.37 2.02 9.08
N GLU A 241 -12.18 1.47 8.20
CA GLU A 241 -11.93 0.20 7.54
C GLU A 241 -11.63 0.43 6.05
N ILE A 242 -10.68 -0.34 5.53
CA ILE A 242 -10.35 -0.37 4.12
C ILE A 242 -10.56 -1.80 3.65
N ILE A 243 -11.57 -1.97 2.81
CA ILE A 243 -11.88 -3.26 2.19
C ILE A 243 -11.23 -3.28 0.82
N PHE A 244 -10.35 -4.24 0.57
CA PHE A 244 -9.64 -4.33 -0.69
C PHE A 244 -9.56 -5.77 -1.20
N PRO A 245 -9.66 -5.96 -2.54
CA PRO A 245 -9.59 -7.27 -3.16
C PRO A 245 -8.14 -7.74 -3.22
N ILE A 246 -7.94 -9.05 -3.07
CA ILE A 246 -6.68 -9.76 -3.28
C ILE A 246 -6.77 -10.57 -4.58
N ALA A 247 -5.78 -10.39 -5.45
CA ALA A 247 -5.68 -11.16 -6.67
C ALA A 247 -5.53 -12.67 -6.37
N GLY A 248 -6.12 -13.51 -7.21
CA GLY A 248 -6.12 -14.98 -6.97
C GLY A 248 -4.72 -15.58 -6.87
N PHE A 249 -3.76 -15.05 -7.65
CA PHE A 249 -2.35 -15.49 -7.60
C PHE A 249 -1.60 -15.01 -6.34
N ASP A 250 -2.09 -13.99 -5.64
CA ASP A 250 -1.52 -13.52 -4.37
C ASP A 250 -1.98 -14.34 -3.17
N ARG A 251 -3.08 -15.10 -3.32
CA ARG A 251 -3.71 -15.82 -2.24
C ARG A 251 -2.80 -16.89 -1.62
N GLU A 252 -1.98 -17.53 -2.44
CA GLU A 252 -1.03 -18.55 -1.99
C GLU A 252 0.09 -17.98 -1.12
N PHE A 253 0.35 -16.67 -1.24
CA PHE A 253 1.41 -15.97 -0.53
C PHE A 253 0.91 -15.21 0.70
N LEU A 254 -0.39 -15.34 1.05
CA LEU A 254 -0.92 -14.75 2.26
C LEU A 254 -0.27 -15.39 3.49
N PRO A 255 0.04 -14.61 4.55
CA PRO A 255 0.54 -15.19 5.79
C PRO A 255 -0.48 -16.16 6.40
N ALA A 256 -0.01 -17.20 7.08
CA ALA A 256 -0.87 -18.21 7.72
C ALA A 256 -1.82 -17.58 8.75
N GLU A 257 -1.35 -16.57 9.48
CA GLU A 257 -2.16 -15.74 10.38
C GLU A 257 -2.28 -14.34 9.78
N LEU A 258 -3.49 -14.00 9.37
CA LEU A 258 -3.82 -12.69 8.80
C LEU A 258 -4.06 -11.63 9.88
N ALA A 259 -4.67 -12.04 11.01
CA ALA A 259 -5.05 -11.11 12.05
C ALA A 259 -3.83 -10.44 12.70
N LEU A 260 -3.96 -9.13 12.97
CA LEU A 260 -2.97 -8.29 13.65
C LEU A 260 -1.65 -8.04 12.87
N LYS A 261 -1.59 -8.40 11.58
CA LYS A 261 -0.44 -8.02 10.75
C LYS A 261 -0.46 -6.52 10.46
N GLU A 262 0.70 -5.91 10.56
CA GLU A 262 0.87 -4.51 10.19
C GLU A 262 0.70 -4.32 8.68
N ALA A 263 0.00 -3.27 8.32
CA ALA A 263 -0.19 -2.85 6.94
C ALA A 263 0.13 -1.36 6.80
N ILE A 264 0.68 -1.00 5.67
CA ILE A 264 0.92 0.39 5.30
C ILE A 264 -0.20 0.82 4.36
N VAL A 265 -0.86 1.90 4.72
CA VAL A 265 -1.92 2.53 3.91
C VAL A 265 -1.37 3.84 3.36
N SER A 266 -1.38 4.00 2.06
CA SER A 266 -0.87 5.19 1.38
C SER A 266 -1.84 5.73 0.35
N THR A 267 -1.91 7.06 0.25
CA THR A 267 -2.62 7.74 -0.84
C THR A 267 -1.65 8.08 -1.96
N ASN A 268 -2.10 7.93 -3.20
CA ASN A 268 -1.30 8.34 -4.35
C ASN A 268 -1.31 9.87 -4.48
N GLY A 269 -0.17 10.46 -4.88
CA GLY A 269 -0.04 11.89 -5.16
C GLY A 269 1.23 12.52 -4.61
N TYR A 270 1.50 13.77 -5.01
CA TYR A 270 2.71 14.52 -4.63
C TYR A 270 2.84 14.73 -3.11
N HIS A 271 1.72 14.81 -2.39
CA HIS A 271 1.63 14.87 -0.93
C HIS A 271 0.96 13.62 -0.37
N GLY A 272 1.42 12.44 -0.80
CA GLY A 272 0.86 11.17 -0.36
C GLY A 272 0.86 11.04 1.17
N ILE A 273 -0.28 10.68 1.73
CA ILE A 273 -0.42 10.41 3.17
C ILE A 273 -0.11 8.95 3.40
N THR A 274 0.79 8.66 4.32
CA THR A 274 1.08 7.29 4.76
C THR A 274 0.57 7.09 6.19
N ARG A 275 -0.18 6.01 6.42
CA ARG A 275 -0.73 5.64 7.73
C ARG A 275 -0.45 4.17 7.99
N GLN A 276 -0.21 3.86 9.24
CA GLN A 276 -0.17 2.48 9.69
C GLN A 276 -1.59 1.96 9.90
N GLY A 277 -1.86 0.79 9.39
CA GLY A 277 -3.08 0.03 9.60
C GLY A 277 -2.76 -1.36 10.12
N THR A 278 -3.80 -2.07 10.53
CA THR A 278 -3.71 -3.45 10.99
C THR A 278 -4.66 -4.29 10.16
N LEU A 279 -4.16 -5.36 9.57
CA LEU A 279 -4.99 -6.36 8.90
C LEU A 279 -5.84 -7.07 9.95
N THR A 280 -7.16 -6.99 9.85
CA THR A 280 -8.07 -7.51 10.88
C THR A 280 -8.67 -8.84 10.52
N ARG A 281 -9.10 -9.00 9.28
CA ARG A 281 -9.84 -10.19 8.84
C ARG A 281 -9.89 -10.35 7.32
N ASP A 282 -10.13 -11.55 6.87
CA ASP A 282 -10.72 -11.87 5.57
C ASP A 282 -12.25 -11.81 5.71
N LEU A 283 -12.95 -11.24 4.74
CA LEU A 283 -14.42 -11.23 4.75
C LEU A 283 -15.03 -12.62 4.56
N GLY A 284 -14.23 -13.62 4.16
CA GLY A 284 -14.69 -14.97 3.92
C GLY A 284 -15.62 -15.12 2.71
N LEU A 285 -15.70 -14.08 1.88
CA LEU A 285 -16.51 -14.03 0.67
C LEU A 285 -15.60 -13.79 -0.54
N VAL A 286 -15.95 -14.45 -1.63
CA VAL A 286 -15.34 -14.21 -2.94
C VAL A 286 -16.32 -13.41 -3.76
N ASP A 287 -15.91 -12.24 -4.23
CA ASP A 287 -16.71 -11.40 -5.12
C ASP A 287 -17.06 -12.15 -6.42
N LYS A 288 -18.32 -12.19 -6.78
CA LYS A 288 -18.80 -12.97 -7.94
C LYS A 288 -18.34 -12.40 -9.29
N GLY A 289 -18.14 -11.10 -9.36
CA GLY A 289 -17.72 -10.43 -10.59
C GLY A 289 -16.23 -10.54 -10.85
N THR A 290 -15.42 -10.25 -9.81
CA THR A 290 -13.95 -10.23 -9.90
C THR A 290 -13.32 -11.57 -9.53
N ARG A 291 -14.02 -12.46 -8.83
CA ARG A 291 -13.54 -13.73 -8.25
C ARG A 291 -12.38 -13.54 -7.26
N MET A 292 -12.29 -12.36 -6.65
CA MET A 292 -11.26 -12.01 -5.69
C MET A 292 -11.80 -12.14 -4.26
N SER A 293 -10.96 -12.62 -3.33
CA SER A 293 -11.19 -12.54 -1.89
C SER A 293 -10.98 -11.10 -1.43
N GLN A 294 -11.65 -10.71 -0.34
CA GLN A 294 -11.54 -9.35 0.19
C GLN A 294 -10.96 -9.38 1.60
N LEU A 295 -9.92 -8.60 1.80
CA LEU A 295 -9.31 -8.38 3.10
C LEU A 295 -9.71 -7.03 3.67
N VAL A 296 -9.62 -6.91 4.99
CA VAL A 296 -9.97 -5.70 5.73
C VAL A 296 -8.78 -5.23 6.54
N VAL A 297 -8.38 -3.99 6.31
CA VAL A 297 -7.40 -3.27 7.13
C VAL A 297 -8.12 -2.19 7.92
N GLN A 298 -7.84 -2.12 9.21
CA GLN A 298 -8.32 -1.08 10.11
C GLN A 298 -7.22 -0.04 10.33
N VAL A 299 -7.61 1.23 10.25
CA VAL A 299 -6.76 2.38 10.57
C VAL A 299 -7.38 3.14 11.73
N ASN A 300 -6.65 3.24 12.84
CA ASN A 300 -7.10 4.00 14.01
C ASN A 300 -6.88 5.50 13.80
N ASP A 301 -7.80 6.32 14.34
CA ASP A 301 -7.77 7.78 14.26
C ASP A 301 -7.52 8.29 12.82
N PRO A 302 -8.39 7.93 11.85
CA PRO A 302 -8.17 8.29 10.45
C PRO A 302 -8.11 9.82 10.23
N TYR A 303 -8.84 10.59 11.04
CA TYR A 303 -8.87 12.05 10.95
C TYR A 303 -7.77 12.76 11.75
N GLY A 304 -6.94 12.02 12.50
CA GLY A 304 -5.82 12.60 13.25
C GLY A 304 -6.23 13.44 14.46
N LEU A 305 -7.39 13.16 15.05
CA LEU A 305 -7.91 13.91 16.20
C LEU A 305 -7.03 13.75 17.46
N LYS A 306 -6.37 12.59 17.60
CA LYS A 306 -5.54 12.24 18.76
C LYS A 306 -4.04 12.45 18.52
N GLY A 307 -3.59 12.60 17.26
CA GLY A 307 -2.17 12.53 16.92
C GLY A 307 -1.66 13.60 15.96
N ASN A 308 -2.43 14.63 15.64
CA ASN A 308 -2.07 15.69 14.67
C ASN A 308 -1.51 15.15 13.34
N LYS A 309 -2.04 14.00 12.87
CA LYS A 309 -1.68 13.37 11.62
C LYS A 309 -2.59 13.90 10.51
N ALA A 310 -2.10 13.90 9.27
CA ALA A 310 -2.93 14.28 8.13
C ALA A 310 -4.18 13.38 8.03
N ALA A 311 -5.34 13.98 7.76
CA ALA A 311 -6.61 13.29 7.73
C ALA A 311 -6.72 12.36 6.53
N LEU A 312 -7.01 11.09 6.79
CA LEU A 312 -7.39 10.09 5.80
C LEU A 312 -8.91 10.13 5.66
N LYS A 313 -9.42 10.86 4.67
CA LYS A 313 -10.86 11.12 4.52
C LYS A 313 -11.62 9.88 4.04
N PHE A 314 -12.82 9.67 4.55
CA PHE A 314 -13.74 8.66 4.03
C PHE A 314 -14.04 8.91 2.54
N GLY A 315 -14.19 7.84 1.77
CA GLY A 315 -14.33 7.88 0.31
C GLY A 315 -13.01 8.02 -0.44
N SER A 316 -11.87 8.22 0.24
CA SER A 316 -10.55 8.21 -0.41
C SER A 316 -10.19 6.81 -0.87
N TYR A 317 -9.62 6.71 -2.08
CA TYR A 317 -9.08 5.46 -2.61
C TYR A 317 -7.60 5.37 -2.28
N VAL A 318 -7.19 4.28 -1.63
CA VAL A 318 -5.86 4.13 -1.05
C VAL A 318 -5.22 2.82 -1.46
N GLN A 319 -3.89 2.80 -1.48
CA GLN A 319 -3.12 1.58 -1.61
C GLN A 319 -2.84 1.02 -0.21
N VAL A 320 -3.07 -0.25 -0.05
CA VAL A 320 -2.70 -1.03 1.14
C VAL A 320 -1.57 -1.96 0.75
N SER A 321 -0.51 -2.01 1.54
CA SER A 321 0.59 -2.97 1.38
C SER A 321 0.93 -3.62 2.71
N PHE A 322 1.23 -4.91 2.68
CA PHE A 322 1.62 -5.69 3.86
C PHE A 322 2.52 -6.85 3.48
N ALA A 323 3.24 -7.35 4.47
CA ALA A 323 4.15 -8.47 4.30
C ALA A 323 3.37 -9.80 4.21
N GLY A 324 3.58 -10.52 3.12
CA GLY A 324 3.10 -11.88 2.88
C GLY A 324 3.98 -12.94 3.52
N GLN A 325 3.98 -14.15 2.93
CA GLN A 325 4.87 -15.23 3.33
C GLN A 325 6.33 -14.93 2.98
N THR A 326 7.25 -15.48 3.77
CA THR A 326 8.67 -15.52 3.41
C THR A 326 8.92 -16.77 2.58
N LEU A 327 9.47 -16.59 1.39
CA LEU A 327 9.89 -17.66 0.49
C LEU A 327 11.38 -17.90 0.70
N ASN A 328 11.76 -19.15 0.92
CA ASN A 328 13.15 -19.53 1.14
C ASN A 328 13.83 -19.93 -0.17
N ASN A 329 15.12 -19.68 -0.28
CA ASN A 329 15.95 -20.05 -1.42
C ASN A 329 15.43 -19.54 -2.76
N ILE A 330 15.17 -18.25 -2.87
CA ILE A 330 14.63 -17.59 -4.06
C ILE A 330 15.74 -16.81 -4.78
N TYR A 331 15.83 -17.03 -6.08
CA TYR A 331 16.64 -16.20 -6.97
C TYR A 331 15.77 -15.07 -7.51
N ARG A 332 16.18 -13.84 -7.24
CA ARG A 332 15.50 -12.65 -7.71
C ARG A 332 16.21 -12.10 -8.93
N LEU A 333 15.60 -12.23 -10.11
CA LEU A 333 16.17 -11.75 -11.37
C LEU A 333 15.28 -10.65 -11.98
N PRO A 334 15.89 -9.61 -12.58
CA PRO A 334 15.16 -8.66 -13.42
C PRO A 334 14.40 -9.35 -14.56
N GLN A 335 13.22 -8.86 -14.88
CA GLN A 335 12.34 -9.49 -15.90
C GLN A 335 12.95 -9.50 -17.30
N ASP A 336 13.75 -8.50 -17.64
CA ASP A 336 14.44 -8.38 -18.93
C ASP A 336 15.48 -9.48 -19.18
N LEU A 337 15.95 -10.14 -18.11
CA LEU A 337 16.89 -11.25 -18.21
C LEU A 337 16.21 -12.61 -18.45
N VAL A 338 14.92 -12.69 -18.26
CA VAL A 338 14.15 -13.95 -18.35
C VAL A 338 13.23 -13.89 -19.56
N ASN A 339 13.60 -14.57 -20.64
CA ASN A 339 12.82 -14.63 -21.85
C ASN A 339 12.21 -16.04 -22.04
N ASN A 340 10.90 -16.13 -22.20
CA ASN A 340 10.18 -17.40 -22.35
C ASN A 340 10.52 -18.46 -21.26
N ARG A 341 10.72 -18.02 -20.01
CA ARG A 341 11.17 -18.86 -18.87
C ARG A 341 12.55 -19.46 -19.09
N VAL A 342 13.41 -18.77 -19.83
CA VAL A 342 14.81 -19.14 -20.06
C VAL A 342 15.70 -18.00 -19.61
N VAL A 343 16.72 -18.36 -18.85
CA VAL A 343 17.82 -17.48 -18.44
C VAL A 343 19.09 -17.97 -19.10
N TRP A 344 19.96 -17.05 -19.51
CA TRP A 344 21.25 -17.41 -20.04
C TRP A 344 22.31 -17.38 -18.95
N VAL A 345 23.05 -18.47 -18.84
CA VAL A 345 24.19 -18.60 -17.93
C VAL A 345 25.47 -18.88 -18.71
N VAL A 346 26.60 -18.51 -18.12
CA VAL A 346 27.93 -18.85 -18.65
C VAL A 346 28.44 -20.07 -17.90
N ASP A 347 28.88 -21.08 -18.65
CA ASP A 347 29.47 -22.27 -18.06
C ASP A 347 30.97 -22.10 -17.77
N SER A 348 31.61 -23.12 -17.19
CA SER A 348 33.05 -23.14 -16.87
C SER A 348 33.96 -23.02 -18.10
N GLU A 349 33.46 -23.29 -19.31
CA GLU A 349 34.17 -23.16 -20.57
C GLU A 349 33.96 -21.78 -21.25
N GLN A 350 33.34 -20.85 -20.54
CA GLN A 350 32.96 -19.51 -21.06
C GLN A 350 32.00 -19.59 -22.27
N LYS A 351 31.07 -20.55 -22.25
CA LYS A 351 30.03 -20.68 -23.27
C LYS A 351 28.64 -20.34 -22.73
N LEU A 352 27.84 -19.72 -23.58
CA LEU A 352 26.44 -19.43 -23.26
C LEU A 352 25.61 -20.70 -23.24
N ARG A 353 24.86 -20.88 -22.15
CA ARG A 353 23.95 -22.00 -21.98
C ARG A 353 22.55 -21.48 -21.60
N PRO A 354 21.50 -21.83 -22.37
CA PRO A 354 20.13 -21.49 -21.97
C PRO A 354 19.66 -22.45 -20.87
N GLN A 355 19.12 -21.90 -19.80
CA GLN A 355 18.64 -22.65 -18.64
C GLN A 355 17.16 -22.35 -18.43
N LYS A 356 16.32 -23.39 -18.42
CA LYS A 356 14.89 -23.26 -18.15
C LYS A 356 14.67 -23.01 -16.67
N VAL A 357 13.87 -22.00 -16.34
CA VAL A 357 13.57 -21.62 -14.97
C VAL A 357 12.08 -21.73 -14.67
N GLN A 358 11.76 -22.00 -13.41
CA GLN A 358 10.41 -21.96 -12.90
C GLN A 358 10.20 -20.64 -12.16
N ILE A 359 9.39 -19.77 -12.76
CA ILE A 359 8.97 -18.53 -12.15
C ILE A 359 7.86 -18.86 -11.16
N LEU A 360 8.10 -18.57 -9.88
CA LEU A 360 7.13 -18.73 -8.80
C LEU A 360 6.18 -17.54 -8.74
N ARG A 361 6.73 -16.33 -8.89
CA ARG A 361 5.99 -15.08 -8.79
C ARG A 361 6.67 -13.97 -9.61
N GLU A 362 5.86 -13.04 -10.07
CA GLU A 362 6.29 -11.76 -10.62
C GLU A 362 6.04 -10.66 -9.56
N GLU A 363 7.06 -9.88 -9.26
CA GLU A 363 6.98 -8.81 -8.26
C GLU A 363 7.70 -7.56 -8.75
N ALA A 364 6.94 -6.50 -9.02
CA ALA A 364 7.41 -5.27 -9.62
C ALA A 364 8.22 -5.52 -10.92
N GLU A 365 9.52 -5.26 -10.93
CA GLU A 365 10.41 -5.43 -12.10
C GLU A 365 11.20 -6.74 -12.06
N TYR A 366 10.86 -7.66 -11.15
CA TYR A 366 11.62 -8.88 -10.90
C TYR A 366 10.76 -10.13 -11.02
N PHE A 367 11.39 -11.22 -11.44
CA PHE A 367 10.86 -12.57 -11.28
C PHE A 367 11.50 -13.23 -10.06
N LEU A 368 10.66 -13.89 -9.26
CA LEU A 368 11.07 -14.76 -8.17
C LEU A 368 11.11 -16.19 -8.69
N ILE A 369 12.29 -16.80 -8.69
CA ILE A 369 12.57 -18.10 -9.29
C ILE A 369 12.96 -19.05 -8.17
N ASN A 370 12.36 -20.24 -8.14
CA ASN A 370 12.65 -21.26 -7.14
C ASN A 370 13.37 -22.51 -7.71
N GLN A 371 13.39 -22.68 -9.03
CA GLN A 371 14.02 -23.83 -9.66
C GLN A 371 14.63 -23.46 -11.02
N GLY A 372 15.68 -24.16 -11.39
CA GLY A 372 16.33 -24.02 -12.68
C GLY A 372 17.58 -23.15 -12.67
N ILE A 373 17.96 -22.59 -11.54
CA ILE A 373 19.22 -21.87 -11.27
C ILE A 373 19.81 -22.48 -10.00
N ASN A 374 21.13 -22.56 -9.92
CA ASN A 374 21.86 -22.98 -8.74
C ASN A 374 22.69 -21.81 -8.21
N ASP A 375 23.09 -21.91 -6.94
CA ASP A 375 24.06 -20.98 -6.38
C ASP A 375 25.35 -21.01 -7.19
N GLU A 376 25.94 -19.84 -7.38
CA GLU A 376 27.17 -19.60 -8.17
C GLU A 376 26.97 -19.68 -9.69
N ASP A 377 25.79 -20.01 -10.23
CA ASP A 377 25.54 -19.88 -11.67
C ASP A 377 25.79 -18.42 -12.12
N GLN A 378 26.60 -18.24 -13.17
CA GLN A 378 26.90 -16.94 -13.72
C GLN A 378 25.80 -16.52 -14.70
N VAL A 379 24.82 -15.77 -14.20
CA VAL A 379 23.70 -15.25 -15.00
C VAL A 379 24.18 -14.09 -15.86
N VAL A 380 23.85 -14.12 -17.14
CA VAL A 380 24.22 -13.08 -18.10
C VAL A 380 23.28 -11.88 -17.97
N ILE A 381 23.81 -10.73 -17.59
CA ILE A 381 23.06 -9.46 -17.49
C ILE A 381 22.97 -8.74 -18.84
N THR A 382 24.02 -8.83 -19.68
CA THR A 382 24.03 -8.17 -20.97
C THR A 382 24.16 -9.22 -22.07
N LEU A 383 23.04 -9.58 -22.67
CA LEU A 383 22.98 -10.57 -23.74
C LEU A 383 23.52 -10.00 -25.07
N PRO A 384 24.23 -10.79 -25.88
CA PRO A 384 24.50 -10.44 -27.27
C PRO A 384 23.17 -10.41 -28.07
N GLU A 385 23.18 -9.71 -29.21
CA GLU A 385 21.99 -9.49 -30.04
C GLU A 385 21.31 -10.77 -30.48
N TYR A 386 22.10 -11.85 -30.73
CA TYR A 386 21.61 -13.18 -31.12
C TYR A 386 22.29 -14.26 -30.28
N PRO A 387 21.85 -14.51 -29.04
CA PRO A 387 22.47 -15.52 -28.20
C PRO A 387 22.19 -16.93 -28.73
N GLN A 388 23.24 -17.75 -28.84
CA GLN A 388 23.11 -19.16 -29.24
C GLN A 388 23.72 -20.07 -28.17
N SER A 389 23.12 -21.26 -28.00
CA SER A 389 23.67 -22.27 -27.10
C SER A 389 25.06 -22.71 -27.57
N GLY A 390 26.05 -22.72 -26.66
CA GLY A 390 27.44 -23.04 -26.96
C GLY A 390 28.26 -21.90 -27.54
N MET A 391 27.71 -20.68 -27.67
CA MET A 391 28.45 -19.50 -28.14
C MET A 391 29.52 -19.13 -27.12
N GLU A 392 30.78 -19.04 -27.57
CA GLU A 392 31.89 -18.56 -26.73
C GLU A 392 31.76 -17.08 -26.46
N VAL A 393 31.91 -16.69 -25.21
CA VAL A 393 31.80 -15.30 -24.76
C VAL A 393 32.99 -14.91 -23.90
N LYS A 394 33.23 -13.60 -23.83
CA LYS A 394 34.22 -13.02 -22.93
C LYS A 394 33.50 -12.33 -21.78
N ILE A 395 33.83 -12.71 -20.57
CA ILE A 395 33.26 -12.06 -19.38
C ILE A 395 33.93 -10.72 -19.18
N ALA A 396 33.16 -9.64 -19.14
CA ALA A 396 33.67 -8.31 -18.81
C ALA A 396 34.21 -8.32 -17.37
N ALA A 397 35.46 -7.85 -17.20
CA ALA A 397 36.01 -7.68 -15.88
C ALA A 397 35.10 -6.75 -15.03
N LYS A 398 34.80 -7.14 -13.81
CA LYS A 398 34.04 -6.34 -12.85
C LYS A 398 34.76 -5.00 -12.67
N GLN A 399 34.25 -3.92 -13.21
CA GLN A 399 34.74 -2.58 -12.88
C GLN A 399 34.36 -2.33 -11.41
N GLU A 400 35.33 -2.40 -10.50
CA GLU A 400 35.16 -1.80 -9.19
C GLU A 400 34.96 -0.29 -9.42
N LEU A 401 33.74 0.17 -9.13
CA LEU A 401 33.45 1.59 -9.03
C LEU A 401 34.28 2.14 -7.88
N THR A 402 35.43 2.71 -8.20
CA THR A 402 36.18 3.55 -7.26
C THR A 402 35.23 4.68 -6.84
N PRO A 403 34.95 4.89 -5.56
CA PRO A 403 34.14 6.01 -5.15
C PRO A 403 34.84 7.28 -5.62
N SER A 404 34.15 8.07 -6.43
CA SER A 404 34.61 9.40 -6.85
C SER A 404 34.84 10.21 -5.59
N GLN A 405 36.09 10.60 -5.38
CA GLN A 405 36.46 11.61 -4.42
C GLN A 405 35.59 12.85 -4.69
N THR A 406 34.80 13.21 -3.71
CA THR A 406 34.15 14.51 -3.63
C THR A 406 35.26 15.56 -3.62
N ASP A 407 35.42 16.29 -4.73
CA ASP A 407 36.15 17.55 -4.75
C ASP A 407 35.45 18.53 -3.82
N GLU A 408 36.07 18.80 -2.68
CA GLU A 408 35.83 20.01 -1.89
C GLU A 408 36.35 21.21 -2.73
N GLY A 409 35.43 22.09 -3.06
CA GLY A 409 35.70 23.39 -3.70
C GLY A 409 34.55 24.33 -3.41
#